data_b9593b50c11cb7cdee7b3089495f0877
#
_entry.id   b9593b50c11cb7cdee7b3089495f0877
#
_cell.length_a   1.000
_cell.length_b   1.000
_cell.length_c   1.000
_cell.angle_alpha   90.00
_cell.angle_beta   90.00
_cell.angle_gamma   90.00
#
_symmetry.space_group_name_H-M   'P 1'
#
loop_
_entity.id
_entity.type
_entity.pdbx_description
1 polymer ?
#
loop_
_entity_poly.entity_id
_entity_poly.type
_entity_poly.pdbx_seq_one_letter_code
_entity_poly.pdbx_strand_id
1 'polypeptide(L)'
;MDTAVKPGISPSLTLKRRFSAPPEKVFAAWTDPQKMMRWMGPQGAIRCEARNDLRVGGRYDITMIMADDEHNVGGVYREIVPNEKLVFTWAWRSTPERESLVTVTVKPDGAGSLMTLLHEQFFDEAARDRHNEGWTGTMLRLETFLHTDGMEKPHGKFVWNELNTRDVEGAKRFLGATLGWTFEASPMPNFTYWVIKKGDERIGGIFDLSSDTRCRGVPEHWLTYIAVDDVDARLKVALAAGAREGRPPQDIPGVGRMAVLQQPGGAMVAWLTPKPM
;
A
#
# COMPACT_ATOMS: atom_id res chain seq x y z
N MET A 1 59.80 10.18 -3.23
CA MET A 1 58.95 10.89 -2.26
C MET A 1 57.58 10.19 -2.27
N ASP A 2 57.43 9.37 -1.29
CA ASP A 2 56.22 8.53 -1.16
C ASP A 2 55.12 9.37 -0.52
N THR A 3 54.15 9.83 -1.31
CA THR A 3 52.99 10.54 -0.79
C THR A 3 52.04 9.49 -0.23
N ALA A 4 52.15 9.25 1.05
CA ALA A 4 51.16 8.49 1.81
C ALA A 4 49.80 9.13 1.62
N VAL A 5 48.92 8.47 0.86
CA VAL A 5 47.50 8.80 0.75
C VAL A 5 46.92 8.65 2.14
N LYS A 6 46.47 9.75 2.77
CA LYS A 6 45.66 9.70 3.99
C LYS A 6 44.44 8.82 3.71
N PRO A 7 44.13 7.86 4.58
CA PRO A 7 42.87 7.13 4.44
C PRO A 7 41.73 8.14 4.56
N GLY A 8 41.10 8.49 3.43
CA GLY A 8 39.92 9.33 3.39
C GLY A 8 38.79 8.61 4.15
N ILE A 9 38.08 9.34 4.98
CA ILE A 9 36.84 8.83 5.60
C ILE A 9 35.88 8.53 4.45
N SER A 10 35.51 7.26 4.28
CA SER A 10 34.53 6.86 3.24
C SER A 10 33.24 7.63 3.43
N PRO A 11 32.60 8.10 2.34
CA PRO A 11 31.35 8.82 2.44
C PRO A 11 30.26 8.00 3.18
N SER A 12 29.41 8.69 3.92
CA SER A 12 28.28 8.08 4.65
C SER A 12 27.06 8.97 4.56
N LEU A 13 25.89 8.41 4.82
CA LEU A 13 24.63 9.14 4.98
C LEU A 13 23.88 8.67 6.23
N THR A 14 23.11 9.55 6.81
CA THR A 14 22.25 9.24 7.95
C THR A 14 20.84 9.78 7.72
N LEU A 15 19.84 8.92 7.81
CA LEU A 15 18.43 9.28 7.76
C LEU A 15 17.78 8.95 9.09
N LYS A 16 16.96 9.88 9.60
CA LYS A 16 16.15 9.67 10.80
C LYS A 16 14.68 9.84 10.48
N ARG A 17 13.84 8.94 10.97
CA ARG A 17 12.38 8.99 10.80
C ARG A 17 11.69 8.60 12.11
N ARG A 18 10.61 9.31 12.41
CA ARG A 18 9.68 8.95 13.47
C ARG A 18 8.50 8.22 12.86
N PHE A 19 8.10 7.12 13.50
CA PHE A 19 6.95 6.33 13.10
C PHE A 19 5.97 6.26 14.27
N SER A 20 4.67 6.26 13.98
CA SER A 20 3.62 5.98 14.97
C SER A 20 3.56 4.50 15.37
N ALA A 21 4.34 3.65 14.70
CA ALA A 21 4.44 2.22 14.99
C ALA A 21 5.50 1.96 16.08
N PRO A 22 5.27 1.00 16.99
CA PRO A 22 6.25 0.64 18.02
C PRO A 22 7.46 -0.10 17.41
N PRO A 23 8.61 -0.16 18.14
CA PRO A 23 9.87 -0.68 17.63
C PRO A 23 9.80 -2.08 17.01
N GLU A 24 9.05 -2.99 17.61
CA GLU A 24 8.88 -4.35 17.13
C GLU A 24 8.20 -4.42 15.75
N LYS A 25 7.27 -3.53 15.44
CA LYS A 25 6.65 -3.44 14.11
C LYS A 25 7.64 -2.92 13.07
N VAL A 26 8.41 -1.89 13.42
CA VAL A 26 9.45 -1.36 12.53
C VAL A 26 10.52 -2.40 12.27
N PHE A 27 11.00 -3.09 13.31
CA PHE A 27 12.00 -4.16 13.17
C PHE A 27 11.48 -5.32 12.32
N ALA A 28 10.24 -5.76 12.54
CA ALA A 28 9.60 -6.80 11.75
C ALA A 28 9.46 -6.41 10.27
N ALA A 29 9.24 -5.11 9.96
CA ALA A 29 9.21 -4.63 8.59
C ALA A 29 10.55 -4.84 7.87
N TRP A 30 11.67 -4.74 8.58
CA TRP A 30 13.02 -4.92 8.06
C TRP A 30 13.50 -6.38 8.02
N THR A 31 12.84 -7.28 8.72
CA THR A 31 13.34 -8.66 8.92
C THR A 31 12.42 -9.74 8.40
N ASP A 32 11.14 -9.47 8.23
CA ASP A 32 10.18 -10.39 7.63
C ASP A 32 10.12 -10.16 6.10
N PRO A 33 10.52 -11.14 5.26
CA PRO A 33 10.49 -10.99 3.81
C PRO A 33 9.12 -10.62 3.25
N GLN A 34 8.03 -11.17 3.81
CA GLN A 34 6.67 -10.87 3.35
C GLN A 34 6.28 -9.40 3.60
N LYS A 35 6.76 -8.83 4.72
CA LYS A 35 6.59 -7.41 5.01
C LYS A 35 7.50 -6.56 4.15
N MET A 36 8.78 -6.95 4.02
CA MET A 36 9.78 -6.25 3.22
C MET A 36 9.33 -6.06 1.77
N MET A 37 8.73 -7.08 1.15
CA MET A 37 8.20 -7.02 -0.22
C MET A 37 7.12 -5.94 -0.42
N ARG A 38 6.48 -5.46 0.64
CA ARG A 38 5.40 -4.46 0.56
C ARG A 38 5.90 -3.01 0.52
N TRP A 39 7.12 -2.75 0.96
CA TRP A 39 7.62 -1.37 1.07
C TRP A 39 9.03 -1.16 0.52
N MET A 40 9.89 -2.19 0.49
CA MET A 40 11.27 -2.03 0.05
C MET A 40 11.35 -1.64 -1.42
N GLY A 41 12.14 -0.61 -1.70
CA GLY A 41 12.41 -0.08 -3.04
C GLY A 41 12.15 1.42 -3.13
N PRO A 42 12.80 2.09 -4.11
CA PRO A 42 12.64 3.52 -4.33
C PRO A 42 11.22 3.86 -4.79
N GLN A 43 10.90 5.15 -4.82
CA GLN A 43 9.65 5.62 -5.38
C GLN A 43 9.56 5.19 -6.87
N GLY A 44 8.41 4.64 -7.26
CA GLY A 44 8.20 4.07 -8.60
C GLY A 44 8.47 2.57 -8.70
N ALA A 45 9.00 1.91 -7.65
CA ALA A 45 9.10 0.45 -7.64
C ALA A 45 7.70 -0.18 -7.69
N ILE A 46 7.49 -1.05 -8.70
CA ILE A 46 6.23 -1.73 -8.97
C ILE A 46 6.07 -2.94 -8.04
N ARG A 47 7.16 -3.69 -7.85
CA ARG A 47 7.21 -4.91 -7.05
C ARG A 47 8.58 -5.06 -6.40
N CYS A 48 8.60 -5.70 -5.25
CA CYS A 48 9.82 -6.15 -4.59
C CYS A 48 9.71 -7.64 -4.30
N GLU A 49 10.80 -8.36 -4.47
CA GLU A 49 10.99 -9.72 -4.00
C GLU A 49 12.09 -9.73 -2.96
N ALA A 50 11.89 -10.42 -1.84
CA ALA A 50 12.86 -10.48 -0.76
C ALA A 50 12.99 -11.90 -0.22
N ARG A 51 14.21 -12.29 0.13
CA ARG A 51 14.53 -13.54 0.83
C ARG A 51 15.62 -13.24 1.83
N ASN A 52 15.56 -13.89 3.00
CA ASN A 52 16.63 -13.77 3.99
C ASN A 52 16.76 -15.03 4.84
N ASP A 53 17.97 -15.22 5.36
CA ASP A 53 18.31 -16.13 6.45
C ASP A 53 18.64 -15.23 7.66
N LEU A 54 17.65 -14.95 8.51
CA LEU A 54 17.75 -13.95 9.58
C LEU A 54 18.56 -14.48 10.77
N ARG A 55 19.88 -14.54 10.59
CA ARG A 55 20.87 -14.84 11.62
C ARG A 55 22.18 -14.12 11.31
N VAL A 56 23.01 -13.90 12.30
CA VAL A 56 24.35 -13.34 12.08
C VAL A 56 25.12 -14.29 11.15
N GLY A 57 25.70 -13.75 10.09
CA GLY A 57 26.33 -14.49 8.99
C GLY A 57 25.34 -15.02 7.94
N GLY A 58 24.03 -14.95 8.16
CA GLY A 58 23.02 -15.30 7.16
C GLY A 58 22.94 -14.28 6.04
N ARG A 59 22.51 -14.71 4.86
CA ARG A 59 22.43 -13.89 3.65
C ARG A 59 21.00 -13.37 3.43
N TYR A 60 20.91 -12.25 2.72
CA TYR A 60 19.66 -11.78 2.18
C TYR A 60 19.83 -11.36 0.71
N ASP A 61 18.75 -11.42 -0.04
CA ASP A 61 18.65 -10.94 -1.42
C ASP A 61 17.34 -10.16 -1.58
N ILE A 62 17.42 -9.00 -2.25
CA ILE A 62 16.28 -8.15 -2.56
C ILE A 62 16.33 -7.81 -4.05
N THR A 63 15.22 -8.03 -4.75
CA THR A 63 15.01 -7.62 -6.14
C THR A 63 13.93 -6.54 -6.17
N MET A 64 14.27 -5.35 -6.65
CA MET A 64 13.34 -4.23 -6.82
C MET A 64 13.04 -4.08 -8.31
N ILE A 65 11.78 -4.24 -8.69
CA ILE A 65 11.31 -4.23 -10.08
C ILE A 65 10.70 -2.88 -10.38
N MET A 66 11.27 -2.18 -11.35
CA MET A 66 10.79 -0.92 -11.89
C MET A 66 10.03 -1.18 -13.20
N ALA A 67 9.49 -0.13 -13.86
CA ALA A 67 8.78 -0.28 -15.14
C ALA A 67 9.69 -0.85 -16.23
N ASP A 68 10.93 -0.37 -16.31
CA ASP A 68 11.88 -0.67 -17.39
C ASP A 68 13.22 -1.21 -16.87
N ASP A 69 13.36 -1.51 -15.58
CA ASP A 69 14.62 -1.95 -14.98
C ASP A 69 14.41 -2.84 -13.75
N GLU A 70 15.48 -3.55 -13.37
CA GLU A 70 15.51 -4.42 -12.21
C GLU A 70 16.79 -4.20 -11.40
N HIS A 71 16.63 -3.89 -10.13
CA HIS A 71 17.74 -3.66 -9.21
C HIS A 71 17.86 -4.79 -8.20
N ASN A 72 18.99 -5.50 -8.26
CA ASN A 72 19.29 -6.61 -7.37
C ASN A 72 20.35 -6.23 -6.36
N VAL A 73 20.03 -6.35 -5.08
CA VAL A 73 20.95 -6.06 -3.97
C VAL A 73 20.92 -7.21 -2.97
N GLY A 74 22.05 -7.46 -2.35
CA GLY A 74 22.17 -8.48 -1.32
C GLY A 74 23.30 -8.19 -0.36
N GLY A 75 23.42 -9.03 0.66
CA GLY A 75 24.45 -8.91 1.67
C GLY A 75 24.37 -9.98 2.75
N VAL A 76 25.06 -9.69 3.86
CA VAL A 76 25.17 -10.59 5.02
C VAL A 76 24.85 -9.82 6.29
N TYR A 77 24.06 -10.40 7.17
CA TYR A 77 23.80 -9.84 8.49
C TYR A 77 25.06 -9.92 9.37
N ARG A 78 25.46 -8.80 9.94
CA ARG A 78 26.62 -8.66 10.81
C ARG A 78 26.25 -8.60 12.30
N GLU A 79 25.12 -7.97 12.61
CA GLU A 79 24.61 -7.88 13.97
C GLU A 79 23.07 -7.84 13.94
N ILE A 80 22.43 -8.51 14.86
CA ILE A 80 20.98 -8.54 15.04
C ILE A 80 20.70 -8.43 16.53
N VAL A 81 20.12 -7.27 16.94
CA VAL A 81 19.55 -7.10 18.27
C VAL A 81 18.04 -6.93 18.08
N PRO A 82 17.23 -7.91 18.44
CA PRO A 82 15.80 -7.88 18.18
C PRO A 82 15.13 -6.59 18.66
N ASN A 83 14.35 -5.97 17.77
CA ASN A 83 13.59 -4.74 17.99
C ASN A 83 14.43 -3.46 18.23
N GLU A 84 15.77 -3.55 18.15
CA GLU A 84 16.66 -2.44 18.47
C GLU A 84 17.66 -2.12 17.34
N LYS A 85 18.31 -3.14 16.78
CA LYS A 85 19.42 -2.93 15.84
C LYS A 85 19.55 -4.04 14.82
N LEU A 86 19.85 -3.63 13.59
CA LEU A 86 20.17 -4.51 12.50
C LEU A 86 21.39 -3.93 11.74
N VAL A 87 22.45 -4.72 11.59
CA VAL A 87 23.65 -4.35 10.80
C VAL A 87 23.85 -5.38 9.71
N PHE A 88 23.97 -4.90 8.47
CA PHE A 88 24.12 -5.77 7.31
C PHE A 88 24.93 -5.10 6.21
N THR A 89 25.66 -5.89 5.42
CA THR A 89 26.37 -5.40 4.25
C THR A 89 25.39 -5.16 3.11
N TRP A 90 25.74 -4.26 2.18
CA TRP A 90 24.91 -3.86 1.06
C TRP A 90 25.75 -3.79 -0.20
N ALA A 91 25.47 -4.65 -1.17
CA ALA A 91 26.15 -4.64 -2.45
C ALA A 91 25.17 -4.91 -3.59
N TRP A 92 25.25 -4.09 -4.64
CA TRP A 92 24.51 -4.36 -5.86
C TRP A 92 25.10 -5.57 -6.60
N ARG A 93 24.25 -6.40 -7.15
CA ARG A 93 24.71 -7.59 -7.92
C ARG A 93 25.56 -7.18 -9.13
N SER A 94 25.32 -5.99 -9.69
CA SER A 94 26.08 -5.43 -10.80
C SER A 94 27.49 -4.94 -10.42
N THR A 95 27.74 -4.64 -9.14
CA THR A 95 29.00 -4.11 -8.60
C THR A 95 29.29 -4.70 -7.22
N PRO A 96 29.47 -6.03 -7.11
CA PRO A 96 29.61 -6.71 -5.82
C PRO A 96 30.86 -6.32 -5.05
N GLU A 97 31.86 -5.81 -5.73
CA GLU A 97 33.12 -5.29 -5.14
C GLU A 97 32.93 -3.98 -4.38
N ARG A 98 31.80 -3.29 -4.56
CA ARG A 98 31.47 -2.02 -3.89
C ARG A 98 30.56 -2.25 -2.69
N GLU A 99 30.92 -3.24 -1.87
CA GLU A 99 30.19 -3.51 -0.63
C GLU A 99 30.25 -2.32 0.32
N SER A 100 29.13 -1.99 0.92
CA SER A 100 28.96 -0.95 1.92
C SER A 100 28.22 -1.50 3.15
N LEU A 101 28.07 -0.73 4.20
CA LEU A 101 27.50 -1.19 5.47
C LEU A 101 26.27 -0.35 5.83
N VAL A 102 25.19 -1.03 6.15
CA VAL A 102 23.94 -0.41 6.64
C VAL A 102 23.70 -0.79 8.09
N THR A 103 23.47 0.22 8.92
CA THR A 103 23.02 0.05 10.30
C THR A 103 21.66 0.69 10.46
N VAL A 104 20.67 -0.11 10.84
CA VAL A 104 19.33 0.36 11.22
C VAL A 104 19.21 0.24 12.73
N THR A 105 18.91 1.34 13.42
CA THR A 105 18.58 1.33 14.85
C THR A 105 17.16 1.83 15.05
N VAL A 106 16.44 1.20 15.96
CA VAL A 106 15.07 1.56 16.31
C VAL A 106 15.01 1.75 17.84
N LYS A 107 14.46 2.88 18.28
CA LYS A 107 14.29 3.19 19.70
C LYS A 107 12.86 3.59 19.97
N PRO A 108 12.29 3.28 21.15
CA PRO A 108 11.00 3.83 21.56
C PRO A 108 11.03 5.37 21.54
N ASP A 109 9.94 6.00 21.07
CA ASP A 109 9.77 7.46 21.07
C ASP A 109 8.28 7.79 21.30
N GLY A 110 7.91 8.01 22.56
CA GLY A 110 6.51 8.14 22.97
C GLY A 110 5.72 6.87 22.71
N ALA A 111 4.58 6.99 22.01
CA ALA A 111 3.75 5.86 21.61
C ALA A 111 4.26 5.15 20.33
N GLY A 112 5.32 5.66 19.72
CA GLY A 112 5.90 5.15 18.49
C GLY A 112 7.37 4.82 18.61
N SER A 113 8.12 5.07 17.54
CA SER A 113 9.56 4.82 17.49
C SER A 113 10.32 5.85 16.66
N LEU A 114 11.59 6.05 17.03
CA LEU A 114 12.59 6.76 16.22
C LEU A 114 13.52 5.73 15.58
N MET A 115 13.52 5.67 14.26
CA MET A 115 14.47 4.87 13.48
C MET A 115 15.58 5.76 12.96
N THR A 116 16.81 5.25 12.99
CA THR A 116 17.98 5.83 12.33
C THR A 116 18.57 4.80 11.40
N LEU A 117 18.73 5.17 10.14
CA LEU A 117 19.48 4.43 9.14
C LEU A 117 20.80 5.15 8.92
N LEU A 118 21.90 4.49 9.20
CA LEU A 118 23.25 4.89 8.85
C LEU A 118 23.72 3.96 7.72
N HIS A 119 24.12 4.53 6.59
CA HIS A 119 24.73 3.79 5.49
C HIS A 119 26.12 4.39 5.24
N GLU A 120 27.13 3.60 5.41
CA GLU A 120 28.52 4.01 5.40
C GLU A 120 29.39 3.11 4.51
N GLN A 121 30.67 3.49 4.34
CA GLN A 121 31.63 2.78 3.51
C GLN A 121 31.28 2.82 2.01
N PHE A 122 30.67 3.91 1.55
CA PHE A 122 30.46 4.10 0.13
C PHE A 122 31.76 4.22 -0.63
N PHE A 123 31.74 3.72 -1.87
CA PHE A 123 32.89 3.79 -2.78
C PHE A 123 33.26 5.26 -3.10
N ASP A 124 32.27 6.12 -3.34
CA ASP A 124 32.42 7.54 -3.62
C ASP A 124 31.19 8.36 -3.16
N GLU A 125 31.30 9.69 -3.28
CA GLU A 125 30.19 10.59 -2.91
C GLU A 125 28.99 10.45 -3.85
N ALA A 126 29.21 10.19 -5.13
CA ALA A 126 28.12 10.00 -6.09
C ALA A 126 27.30 8.73 -5.76
N ALA A 127 27.94 7.67 -5.28
CA ALA A 127 27.23 6.49 -4.79
C ALA A 127 26.40 6.83 -3.54
N ARG A 128 26.98 7.58 -2.58
CA ARG A 128 26.24 8.05 -1.39
C ARG A 128 24.99 8.85 -1.79
N ASP A 129 25.13 9.79 -2.73
CA ASP A 129 24.02 10.68 -3.12
C ASP A 129 22.88 9.92 -3.79
N ARG A 130 23.18 8.99 -4.70
CA ARG A 130 22.18 8.10 -5.30
C ARG A 130 21.45 7.24 -4.25
N HIS A 131 22.18 6.71 -3.25
CA HIS A 131 21.58 5.95 -2.17
C HIS A 131 20.74 6.83 -1.25
N ASN A 132 21.13 8.10 -1.04
CA ASN A 132 20.33 9.04 -0.25
C ASN A 132 18.94 9.30 -0.89
N GLU A 133 18.89 9.49 -2.20
CA GLU A 133 17.62 9.62 -2.95
C GLU A 133 16.80 8.36 -2.86
N GLY A 134 17.39 7.19 -3.12
CA GLY A 134 16.73 5.90 -3.04
C GLY A 134 16.17 5.61 -1.65
N TRP A 135 16.96 5.81 -0.59
CA TRP A 135 16.53 5.62 0.78
C TRP A 135 15.42 6.60 1.20
N THR A 136 15.48 7.85 0.74
CA THR A 136 14.43 8.84 1.03
C THR A 136 13.08 8.37 0.51
N GLY A 137 13.01 7.90 -0.73
CA GLY A 137 11.79 7.33 -1.32
C GLY A 137 11.34 6.04 -0.61
N THR A 138 12.30 5.18 -0.27
CA THR A 138 12.04 3.93 0.45
C THR A 138 11.47 4.18 1.85
N MET A 139 11.94 5.21 2.56
CA MET A 139 11.42 5.59 3.88
C MET A 139 9.96 6.07 3.84
N LEU A 140 9.56 6.78 2.78
CA LEU A 140 8.14 7.16 2.60
C LEU A 140 7.25 5.94 2.39
N ARG A 141 7.72 4.94 1.65
CA ARG A 141 7.00 3.67 1.48
C ARG A 141 6.91 2.88 2.78
N LEU A 142 7.99 2.85 3.57
CA LEU A 142 7.98 2.23 4.90
C LEU A 142 6.98 2.91 5.83
N GLU A 143 6.91 4.24 5.84
CA GLU A 143 5.95 5.00 6.63
C GLU A 143 4.51 4.64 6.26
N THR A 144 4.19 4.64 4.97
CA THR A 144 2.88 4.21 4.45
C THR A 144 2.58 2.76 4.85
N PHE A 145 3.56 1.86 4.70
CA PHE A 145 3.41 0.45 5.09
C PHE A 145 3.10 0.31 6.58
N LEU A 146 3.89 0.95 7.46
CA LEU A 146 3.71 0.86 8.91
C LEU A 146 2.38 1.46 9.39
N HIS A 147 1.89 2.50 8.70
CA HIS A 147 0.58 3.07 8.95
C HIS A 147 -0.55 2.08 8.58
N THR A 148 -0.39 1.33 7.50
CA THR A 148 -1.39 0.39 6.98
C THR A 148 -1.19 -1.05 7.46
N ASP A 149 -0.01 -1.40 7.99
CA ASP A 149 0.29 -2.76 8.48
C ASP A 149 -0.39 -3.01 9.82
N GLY A 150 -1.32 -3.93 9.83
CA GLY A 150 -2.22 -4.19 10.96
C GLY A 150 -3.57 -3.48 10.83
N MET A 151 -3.77 -2.58 9.87
CA MET A 151 -5.10 -2.37 9.34
C MET A 151 -5.50 -3.67 8.66
N GLU A 152 -6.38 -4.41 9.32
CA GLU A 152 -6.98 -5.60 8.75
C GLU A 152 -7.49 -5.22 7.35
N LYS A 153 -6.95 -5.87 6.29
CA LYS A 153 -7.52 -5.66 4.95
C LYS A 153 -9.02 -5.82 5.13
N PRO A 154 -9.85 -4.91 4.65
CA PRO A 154 -11.28 -4.93 4.94
C PRO A 154 -11.99 -6.12 4.29
N HIS A 155 -11.25 -7.22 4.00
CA HIS A 155 -11.79 -8.42 3.37
C HIS A 155 -12.97 -8.98 4.19
N GLY A 156 -14.10 -9.13 3.51
CA GLY A 156 -15.35 -9.58 4.13
C GLY A 156 -16.11 -8.49 4.91
N LYS A 157 -15.59 -7.27 5.02
CA LYS A 157 -16.29 -6.16 5.69
C LYS A 157 -17.17 -5.37 4.73
N PHE A 158 -18.31 -4.92 5.22
CA PHE A 158 -19.11 -3.91 4.51
C PHE A 158 -18.38 -2.58 4.52
N VAL A 159 -18.16 -2.00 3.35
CA VAL A 159 -17.32 -0.79 3.22
C VAL A 159 -18.03 0.38 2.60
N TRP A 160 -19.13 0.14 1.90
CA TRP A 160 -19.91 1.19 1.25
C TRP A 160 -21.36 0.76 1.04
N ASN A 161 -22.28 1.73 1.04
CA ASN A 161 -23.66 1.54 0.64
C ASN A 161 -24.01 2.57 -0.41
N GLU A 162 -24.64 2.14 -1.48
CA GLU A 162 -24.97 2.98 -2.62
C GLU A 162 -26.47 2.91 -2.92
N LEU A 163 -27.13 4.04 -2.87
CA LEU A 163 -28.50 4.15 -3.35
C LEU A 163 -28.49 4.26 -4.88
N ASN A 164 -29.08 3.29 -5.52
CA ASN A 164 -29.30 3.26 -6.96
C ASN A 164 -30.73 3.73 -7.24
N THR A 165 -30.91 4.94 -7.81
CA THR A 165 -32.22 5.56 -8.02
C THR A 165 -32.25 6.38 -9.32
N ARG A 166 -33.42 6.60 -9.87
CA ARG A 166 -33.66 7.53 -11.00
C ARG A 166 -34.07 8.91 -10.51
N ASP A 167 -34.57 9.03 -9.27
CA ASP A 167 -34.92 10.31 -8.65
C ASP A 167 -33.89 10.72 -7.62
N VAL A 168 -32.71 11.12 -8.11
CA VAL A 168 -31.61 11.58 -7.26
C VAL A 168 -32.01 12.77 -6.40
N GLU A 169 -32.72 13.75 -6.96
CA GLU A 169 -33.09 14.95 -6.23
C GLU A 169 -34.19 14.67 -5.17
N GLY A 170 -35.13 13.77 -5.46
CA GLY A 170 -36.08 13.30 -4.47
C GLY A 170 -35.44 12.55 -3.34
N ALA A 171 -34.48 11.66 -3.64
CA ALA A 171 -33.71 10.93 -2.65
C ALA A 171 -32.91 11.90 -1.74
N LYS A 172 -32.22 12.87 -2.30
CA LYS A 172 -31.49 13.91 -1.54
C LYS A 172 -32.41 14.72 -0.63
N ARG A 173 -33.56 15.15 -1.12
CA ARG A 173 -34.55 15.87 -0.30
C ARG A 173 -35.04 15.01 0.86
N PHE A 174 -35.42 13.76 0.58
CA PHE A 174 -35.92 12.84 1.58
C PHE A 174 -34.88 12.52 2.65
N LEU A 175 -33.69 12.08 2.26
CA LEU A 175 -32.63 11.69 3.18
C LEU A 175 -32.08 12.90 3.94
N GLY A 176 -31.99 14.07 3.31
CA GLY A 176 -31.59 15.31 3.96
C GLY A 176 -32.59 15.75 5.03
N ALA A 177 -33.88 15.72 4.72
CA ALA A 177 -34.94 16.12 5.66
C ALA A 177 -35.13 15.15 6.82
N THR A 178 -34.93 13.83 6.58
CA THR A 178 -35.19 12.80 7.57
C THR A 178 -33.99 12.42 8.42
N LEU A 179 -32.80 12.43 7.84
CA LEU A 179 -31.57 11.96 8.49
C LEU A 179 -30.50 13.06 8.68
N GLY A 180 -30.75 14.27 8.15
CA GLY A 180 -29.78 15.38 8.19
C GLY A 180 -28.52 15.10 7.35
N TRP A 181 -28.62 14.20 6.37
CA TRP A 181 -27.49 13.89 5.50
C TRP A 181 -27.25 15.02 4.48
N THR A 182 -25.98 15.21 4.12
CA THR A 182 -25.56 16.16 3.08
C THR A 182 -24.96 15.41 1.90
N PHE A 183 -24.87 16.07 0.75
CA PHE A 183 -24.49 15.42 -0.52
C PHE A 183 -23.41 16.24 -1.21
N GLU A 184 -22.30 15.58 -1.54
CA GLU A 184 -21.16 16.17 -2.25
C GLU A 184 -21.10 15.62 -3.66
N ALA A 185 -21.10 16.50 -4.65
CA ALA A 185 -20.96 16.10 -6.05
C ALA A 185 -19.55 15.58 -6.33
N SER A 186 -19.44 14.41 -6.92
CA SER A 186 -18.21 13.83 -7.42
C SER A 186 -18.34 13.63 -8.94
N PRO A 187 -17.81 14.55 -9.76
CA PRO A 187 -17.88 14.45 -11.20
C PRO A 187 -17.18 13.20 -11.72
N MET A 188 -17.86 12.44 -12.57
CA MET A 188 -17.34 11.32 -13.33
C MET A 188 -17.38 11.63 -14.83
N PRO A 189 -16.66 10.91 -15.69
CA PRO A 189 -16.58 11.25 -17.11
C PRO A 189 -17.93 11.42 -17.83
N ASN A 190 -18.96 10.68 -17.42
CA ASN A 190 -20.25 10.66 -18.11
C ASN A 190 -21.45 10.93 -17.20
N PHE A 191 -21.25 11.12 -15.90
CA PHE A 191 -22.32 11.36 -14.92
C PHE A 191 -21.76 12.02 -13.66
N THR A 192 -22.65 12.50 -12.79
CA THR A 192 -22.28 12.95 -11.45
C THR A 192 -22.62 11.87 -10.44
N TYR A 193 -21.63 11.42 -9.71
CA TYR A 193 -21.83 10.57 -8.53
C TYR A 193 -22.02 11.46 -7.30
N TRP A 194 -22.90 11.08 -6.40
CA TRP A 194 -23.18 11.86 -5.20
C TRP A 194 -22.70 11.11 -3.97
N VAL A 195 -21.73 11.67 -3.25
CA VAL A 195 -21.26 11.13 -1.98
C VAL A 195 -22.20 11.60 -0.87
N ILE A 196 -22.71 10.65 -0.11
CA ILE A 196 -23.55 10.90 1.07
C ILE A 196 -22.63 11.14 2.26
N LYS A 197 -22.89 12.22 3.00
CA LYS A 197 -22.12 12.60 4.19
C LYS A 197 -23.01 12.74 5.42
N LYS A 198 -22.46 12.39 6.58
CA LYS A 198 -23.00 12.71 7.91
C LYS A 198 -21.94 13.53 8.66
N GLY A 199 -22.12 14.84 8.73
CA GLY A 199 -21.03 15.75 9.10
C GLY A 199 -19.89 15.67 8.08
N ASP A 200 -18.69 15.41 8.55
CA ASP A 200 -17.50 15.24 7.69
C ASP A 200 -17.29 13.81 7.19
N GLU A 201 -18.01 12.84 7.76
CA GLU A 201 -17.88 11.42 7.43
C GLU A 201 -18.59 11.10 6.10
N ARG A 202 -17.91 10.41 5.20
CA ARG A 202 -18.47 9.85 3.96
C ARG A 202 -19.04 8.48 4.30
N ILE A 203 -20.37 8.32 4.20
CA ILE A 203 -21.09 7.13 4.66
C ILE A 203 -21.74 6.32 3.54
N GLY A 204 -21.78 6.84 2.32
CA GLY A 204 -22.42 6.15 1.20
C GLY A 204 -22.45 7.01 -0.06
N GLY A 205 -23.16 6.56 -1.07
CA GLY A 205 -23.29 7.27 -2.33
C GLY A 205 -24.66 7.13 -2.97
N ILE A 206 -24.92 7.94 -4.00
CA ILE A 206 -26.08 7.83 -4.87
C ILE A 206 -25.59 7.70 -6.30
N PHE A 207 -26.03 6.65 -6.97
CA PHE A 207 -25.83 6.42 -8.38
C PHE A 207 -27.14 6.64 -9.13
N ASP A 208 -27.09 7.47 -10.17
CA ASP A 208 -28.24 7.69 -11.05
C ASP A 208 -28.37 6.55 -12.07
N LEU A 209 -29.36 5.69 -11.89
CA LEU A 209 -29.67 4.60 -12.80
C LEU A 209 -30.01 5.09 -14.23
N SER A 210 -30.43 6.34 -14.39
CA SER A 210 -30.73 6.92 -15.70
C SER A 210 -29.46 7.24 -16.51
N SER A 211 -28.33 7.37 -15.82
CA SER A 211 -27.04 7.70 -16.44
C SER A 211 -26.41 6.53 -17.22
N ASP A 212 -26.87 5.29 -17.00
CA ASP A 212 -26.32 4.10 -17.65
C ASP A 212 -27.45 3.27 -18.30
N THR A 213 -27.43 3.17 -19.61
CA THR A 213 -28.44 2.40 -20.38
C THR A 213 -28.47 0.92 -20.02
N ARG A 214 -27.39 0.36 -19.48
CA ARG A 214 -27.31 -1.01 -18.98
C ARG A 214 -28.18 -1.23 -17.72
N CYS A 215 -28.54 -0.14 -17.05
CA CYS A 215 -29.42 -0.16 -15.87
C CYS A 215 -30.90 -0.08 -16.23
N ARG A 216 -31.27 -0.16 -17.52
CA ARG A 216 -32.67 -0.17 -17.94
C ARG A 216 -33.38 -1.40 -17.34
N GLY A 217 -34.45 -1.18 -16.59
CA GLY A 217 -35.19 -2.23 -15.90
C GLY A 217 -34.63 -2.69 -14.54
N VAL A 218 -33.49 -2.19 -14.12
CA VAL A 218 -32.99 -2.39 -12.74
C VAL A 218 -33.90 -1.63 -11.79
N PRO A 219 -34.49 -2.28 -10.76
CA PRO A 219 -35.30 -1.57 -9.76
C PRO A 219 -34.42 -0.66 -8.91
N GLU A 220 -35.03 0.35 -8.30
CA GLU A 220 -34.35 1.19 -7.32
C GLU A 220 -34.03 0.38 -6.06
N HIS A 221 -32.81 0.48 -5.54
CA HIS A 221 -32.35 -0.34 -4.42
C HIS A 221 -31.10 0.23 -3.78
N TRP A 222 -30.84 -0.19 -2.55
CA TRP A 222 -29.53 -0.04 -1.92
C TRP A 222 -28.64 -1.19 -2.33
N LEU A 223 -27.46 -0.88 -2.89
CA LEU A 223 -26.40 -1.84 -3.20
C LEU A 223 -25.32 -1.73 -2.14
N THR A 224 -25.03 -2.82 -1.47
CA THR A 224 -23.98 -2.88 -0.47
C THR A 224 -22.68 -3.40 -1.10
N TYR A 225 -21.57 -2.78 -0.73
CA TYR A 225 -20.22 -3.17 -1.16
C TYR A 225 -19.50 -3.89 -0.03
N ILE A 226 -18.98 -5.06 -0.32
CA ILE A 226 -18.11 -5.83 0.56
C ILE A 226 -16.68 -5.73 0.02
N ALA A 227 -15.75 -5.36 0.87
CA ALA A 227 -14.34 -5.37 0.50
C ALA A 227 -13.82 -6.79 0.35
N VAL A 228 -13.05 -7.02 -0.69
CA VAL A 228 -12.35 -8.30 -0.93
C VAL A 228 -10.88 -8.03 -1.28
N ASP A 229 -10.05 -9.01 -1.01
CA ASP A 229 -8.61 -8.94 -1.28
C ASP A 229 -8.28 -8.84 -2.79
N ASP A 230 -9.04 -9.57 -3.63
CA ASP A 230 -8.92 -9.60 -5.09
C ASP A 230 -10.29 -9.90 -5.70
N VAL A 231 -10.87 -8.90 -6.39
CA VAL A 231 -12.20 -9.03 -7.01
C VAL A 231 -12.22 -10.11 -8.07
N ASP A 232 -11.19 -10.20 -8.94
CA ASP A 232 -11.17 -11.15 -10.05
C ASP A 232 -11.08 -12.58 -9.55
N ALA A 233 -10.20 -12.82 -8.57
CA ALA A 233 -10.06 -14.14 -7.96
C ALA A 233 -11.33 -14.53 -7.19
N ARG A 234 -11.91 -13.61 -6.42
CA ARG A 234 -13.11 -13.86 -5.63
C ARG A 234 -14.34 -14.07 -6.50
N LEU A 235 -14.48 -13.35 -7.61
CA LEU A 235 -15.57 -13.54 -8.56
C LEU A 235 -15.55 -14.96 -9.14
N LYS A 236 -14.38 -15.50 -9.50
CA LYS A 236 -14.26 -16.89 -9.98
C LYS A 236 -14.78 -17.90 -8.93
N VAL A 237 -14.43 -17.69 -7.66
CA VAL A 237 -14.91 -18.54 -6.56
C VAL A 237 -16.43 -18.40 -6.39
N ALA A 238 -16.97 -17.18 -6.48
CA ALA A 238 -18.41 -16.96 -6.34
C ALA A 238 -19.22 -17.63 -7.46
N LEU A 239 -18.75 -17.51 -8.71
CA LEU A 239 -19.40 -18.16 -9.86
C LEU A 239 -19.40 -19.68 -9.71
N ALA A 240 -18.30 -20.27 -9.24
CA ALA A 240 -18.23 -21.69 -8.91
C ALA A 240 -19.18 -22.09 -7.75
N ALA A 241 -19.49 -21.16 -6.84
CA ALA A 241 -20.45 -21.32 -5.75
C ALA A 241 -21.90 -21.01 -6.15
N GLY A 242 -22.19 -20.81 -7.45
CA GLY A 242 -23.54 -20.62 -7.98
C GLY A 242 -24.01 -19.16 -8.05
N ALA A 243 -23.15 -18.19 -7.84
CA ALA A 243 -23.48 -16.79 -8.10
C ALA A 243 -23.58 -16.53 -9.63
N ARG A 244 -24.21 -15.41 -9.99
CA ARG A 244 -24.26 -14.90 -11.36
C ARG A 244 -23.55 -13.54 -11.42
N GLU A 245 -22.84 -13.30 -12.50
CA GLU A 245 -22.25 -11.98 -12.75
C GLU A 245 -23.35 -10.99 -13.13
N GLY A 246 -23.40 -9.86 -12.41
CA GLY A 246 -24.29 -8.75 -12.71
C GLY A 246 -23.58 -7.64 -13.47
N ARG A 247 -22.38 -7.25 -13.00
CA ARG A 247 -21.47 -6.32 -13.70
C ARG A 247 -20.05 -6.87 -13.61
N PRO A 248 -19.35 -7.01 -14.76
CA PRO A 248 -17.99 -7.56 -14.76
C PRO A 248 -17.01 -6.68 -13.97
N PRO A 249 -15.85 -7.25 -13.59
CA PRO A 249 -14.80 -6.47 -12.93
C PRO A 249 -14.38 -5.25 -13.73
N GLN A 250 -14.38 -4.10 -13.07
CA GLN A 250 -13.95 -2.83 -13.66
C GLN A 250 -13.23 -1.96 -12.65
N ASP A 251 -12.29 -1.13 -13.12
CA ASP A 251 -11.57 -0.18 -12.28
C ASP A 251 -12.36 1.13 -12.16
N ILE A 252 -12.52 1.60 -10.92
CA ILE A 252 -13.08 2.91 -10.61
C ILE A 252 -11.93 3.84 -10.22
N PRO A 253 -11.65 4.89 -11.00
CA PRO A 253 -10.56 5.81 -10.71
C PRO A 253 -10.62 6.37 -9.28
N GLY A 254 -9.50 6.30 -8.56
CA GLY A 254 -9.40 6.77 -7.18
C GLY A 254 -10.04 5.87 -6.11
N VAL A 255 -10.82 4.86 -6.49
CA VAL A 255 -11.55 3.98 -5.55
C VAL A 255 -10.97 2.58 -5.48
N GLY A 256 -10.88 1.89 -6.61
CA GLY A 256 -10.41 0.51 -6.66
C GLY A 256 -11.05 -0.29 -7.78
N ARG A 257 -10.93 -1.61 -7.71
CA ARG A 257 -11.52 -2.55 -8.66
C ARG A 257 -12.78 -3.17 -8.07
N MET A 258 -13.89 -3.15 -8.82
CA MET A 258 -15.19 -3.62 -8.33
C MET A 258 -15.89 -4.53 -9.33
N ALA A 259 -16.77 -5.38 -8.83
CA ALA A 259 -17.72 -6.17 -9.61
C ALA A 259 -19.07 -6.22 -8.88
N VAL A 260 -20.17 -6.37 -9.62
CA VAL A 260 -21.48 -6.63 -9.04
C VAL A 260 -21.90 -8.05 -9.37
N LEU A 261 -22.40 -8.77 -8.39
CA LEU A 261 -22.85 -10.16 -8.55
C LEU A 261 -24.21 -10.39 -7.89
N GLN A 262 -24.93 -11.35 -8.41
CA GLN A 262 -26.13 -11.88 -7.82
C GLN A 262 -25.81 -13.18 -7.06
N GLN A 263 -26.11 -13.19 -5.78
CA GLN A 263 -25.98 -14.40 -4.95
C GLN A 263 -26.97 -15.49 -5.41
N PRO A 264 -26.75 -16.77 -5.09
CA PRO A 264 -27.65 -17.86 -5.44
C PRO A 264 -29.11 -17.63 -4.99
N GLY A 265 -29.31 -16.93 -3.88
CA GLY A 265 -30.63 -16.54 -3.36
C GLY A 265 -31.26 -15.31 -4.04
N GLY A 266 -30.60 -14.72 -5.07
CA GLY A 266 -31.13 -13.60 -5.86
C GLY A 266 -30.72 -12.22 -5.39
N ALA A 267 -30.15 -12.07 -4.19
CA ALA A 267 -29.70 -10.77 -3.68
C ALA A 267 -28.46 -10.25 -4.46
N MET A 268 -28.46 -8.94 -4.73
CA MET A 268 -27.33 -8.27 -5.37
C MET A 268 -26.33 -7.78 -4.32
N VAL A 269 -25.05 -7.87 -4.63
CA VAL A 269 -23.96 -7.34 -3.83
C VAL A 269 -22.83 -6.87 -4.75
N ALA A 270 -22.11 -5.83 -4.35
CA ALA A 270 -20.88 -5.42 -5.01
C ALA A 270 -19.67 -5.88 -4.20
N TRP A 271 -18.65 -6.33 -4.89
CA TRP A 271 -17.33 -6.55 -4.31
C TRP A 271 -16.36 -5.48 -4.76
N LEU A 272 -15.51 -5.04 -3.83
CA LEU A 272 -14.55 -3.98 -4.04
C LEU A 272 -13.19 -4.40 -3.49
N THR A 273 -12.16 -4.39 -4.34
CA THR A 273 -10.76 -4.35 -3.88
C THR A 273 -10.35 -2.88 -3.85
N PRO A 274 -10.27 -2.26 -2.65
CA PRO A 274 -9.88 -0.86 -2.55
C PRO A 274 -8.49 -0.62 -3.13
N LYS A 275 -8.31 0.50 -3.81
CA LYS A 275 -6.97 0.94 -4.20
C LYS A 275 -6.17 1.24 -2.92
N PRO A 276 -4.90 0.81 -2.82
CA PRO A 276 -4.03 1.26 -1.74
C PRO A 276 -3.99 2.80 -1.73
N MET A 277 -4.26 3.37 -0.56
CA MET A 277 -4.10 4.81 -0.33
C MET A 277 -2.63 5.20 -0.30
#